data_6c6b6abf556fbfded04812ab043d4d3a
#
_entry.id   6c6b6abf556fbfded04812ab043d4d3a
#
_cell.length_a   1.000
_cell.length_b   1.000
_cell.length_c   1.000
_cell.angle_alpha   90.00
_cell.angle_beta   90.00
_cell.angle_gamma   90.00
#
_symmetry.space_group_name_H-M   'P 1'
#
loop_
_entity.id
_entity.type
_entity.pdbx_description
1 polymer ?
#
loop_
_entity_poly.entity_id
_entity_poly.type
_entity_poly.pdbx_seq_one_letter_code
_entity_poly.pdbx_strand_id
1 'polypeptide(L)'
;MLPDGRKNIGQWDGETRLTTWFDEHIPTLDLEREEVCDPMTDSALHWVRNFDFDGFRHDACKHIPLNYWRMLTHKMKSSMPDRQLWQIGETYGDVELIGSYVKSGMIDSQFDFNLYHTSRDVIVDETRSMRDIAAVVEESEAAYGSHHTMGNITGNHDKPRFISLAGGDMALGWYDDKAEGWHRDVVVGDMFKGHSGLKLLKAIIATVPGVPCIYQGDEYGVPGANDPDNRDMMTFQCENDYQVEQLAATKALLHVRRGSMPLMYGDFRTLYVDDAVWVFLRHYMGEWTMVALNIRYDAAAVTVALPEFAKCGELNVAVASEGGQAKCLGEGRIELMVPARGYVIVNK
;
A
#
# COMPACT_ATOMS: atom_id res chain seq x y z
N MET A 1 -22.78 21.28 11.37
CA MET A 1 -24.22 21.50 11.07
C MET A 1 -24.32 21.96 9.62
N LEU A 2 -25.31 21.47 8.88
CA LEU A 2 -25.65 21.99 7.56
C LEU A 2 -26.28 23.38 7.65
N PRO A 3 -26.32 24.16 6.56
CA PRO A 3 -26.92 25.50 6.56
C PRO A 3 -28.39 25.54 7.00
N ASP A 4 -29.11 24.43 6.84
CA ASP A 4 -30.51 24.26 7.24
C ASP A 4 -30.69 23.84 8.71
N GLY A 5 -29.61 23.78 9.49
CA GLY A 5 -29.60 23.42 10.90
C GLY A 5 -29.59 21.91 11.20
N ARG A 6 -29.63 21.04 10.20
CA ARG A 6 -29.51 19.58 10.39
C ARG A 6 -28.07 19.18 10.72
N LYS A 7 -27.91 18.07 11.42
CA LYS A 7 -26.60 17.42 11.58
C LYS A 7 -26.09 16.95 10.22
N ASN A 8 -24.83 17.20 9.93
CA ASN A 8 -24.18 16.72 8.72
C ASN A 8 -23.63 15.31 8.98
N ILE A 9 -24.46 14.29 8.84
CA ILE A 9 -24.08 12.90 9.11
C ILE A 9 -23.83 12.20 7.78
N GLY A 10 -22.66 11.53 7.66
CA GLY A 10 -22.33 10.66 6.52
C GLY A 10 -22.11 11.39 5.19
N GLN A 11 -21.82 12.69 5.20
CA GLN A 11 -21.42 13.41 3.98
C GLN A 11 -19.90 13.53 3.92
N TRP A 12 -19.30 12.49 3.35
CA TRP A 12 -17.87 12.25 3.42
C TRP A 12 -17.02 13.07 2.43
N ASP A 13 -17.65 13.68 1.42
CA ASP A 13 -16.95 14.32 0.31
C ASP A 13 -17.44 15.76 0.06
N GLY A 14 -16.73 16.48 -0.82
CA GLY A 14 -17.07 17.84 -1.20
C GLY A 14 -16.82 18.88 -0.10
N GLU A 15 -17.54 20.01 -0.18
CA GLU A 15 -17.36 21.14 0.74
C GLU A 15 -17.77 20.83 2.18
N THR A 16 -18.65 19.86 2.39
CA THR A 16 -19.18 19.50 3.70
C THR A 16 -18.32 18.50 4.46
N ARG A 17 -17.25 17.95 3.86
CA ARG A 17 -16.38 16.94 4.48
C ARG A 17 -15.75 17.39 5.81
N LEU A 18 -15.48 18.68 5.98
CA LEU A 18 -14.87 19.22 7.20
C LEU A 18 -15.86 19.38 8.37
N THR A 19 -17.15 19.24 8.10
CA THR A 19 -18.23 19.39 9.10
C THR A 19 -19.02 18.10 9.28
N THR A 20 -18.62 17.01 8.60
CA THR A 20 -19.35 15.75 8.68
C THR A 20 -19.17 15.09 10.05
N TRP A 21 -20.27 14.58 10.59
CA TRP A 21 -20.26 13.74 11.78
C TRP A 21 -20.17 12.28 11.35
N PHE A 22 -19.35 11.51 12.04
CA PHE A 22 -19.18 10.08 11.77
C PHE A 22 -20.39 9.25 12.27
N ASP A 23 -21.07 9.74 13.29
CA ASP A 23 -22.32 9.19 13.79
C ASP A 23 -23.09 10.30 14.53
N GLU A 24 -24.37 10.04 14.89
CA GLU A 24 -25.21 10.98 15.64
C GLU A 24 -24.61 11.44 16.97
N HIS A 25 -23.77 10.60 17.60
CA HIS A 25 -23.09 10.85 18.87
C HIS A 25 -21.60 11.19 18.73
N ILE A 26 -21.07 11.26 17.50
CA ILE A 26 -19.65 11.57 17.21
C ILE A 26 -19.57 12.88 16.42
N PRO A 27 -19.69 14.04 17.08
CA PRO A 27 -19.61 15.33 16.43
C PRO A 27 -18.17 15.64 16.00
N THR A 28 -18.02 16.25 14.84
CA THR A 28 -16.74 16.80 14.39
C THR A 28 -16.43 18.12 15.11
N LEU A 29 -15.22 18.25 15.61
CA LEU A 29 -14.70 19.50 16.18
C LEU A 29 -14.45 20.53 15.08
N ASP A 30 -14.71 21.80 15.37
CA ASP A 30 -14.41 22.91 14.46
C ASP A 30 -12.92 23.28 14.55
N LEU A 31 -12.10 22.48 13.88
CA LEU A 31 -10.63 22.65 13.84
C LEU A 31 -10.18 23.76 12.89
N GLU A 32 -11.08 24.44 12.18
CA GLU A 32 -10.76 25.66 11.45
C GLU A 32 -10.55 26.84 12.40
N ARG A 33 -11.12 26.78 13.61
CA ARG A 33 -10.95 27.78 14.65
C ARG A 33 -9.65 27.56 15.42
N GLU A 34 -8.83 28.60 15.53
CA GLU A 34 -7.54 28.54 16.20
C GLU A 34 -7.67 28.13 17.67
N GLU A 35 -8.66 28.65 18.37
CA GLU A 35 -8.92 28.33 19.80
C GLU A 35 -9.32 26.86 20.04
N VAL A 36 -9.68 26.11 19.00
CA VAL A 36 -9.93 24.67 19.05
C VAL A 36 -8.71 23.90 18.53
N CYS A 37 -8.12 24.35 17.42
CA CYS A 37 -6.99 23.73 16.76
C CYS A 37 -5.72 23.72 17.63
N ASP A 38 -5.42 24.86 18.28
CA ASP A 38 -4.20 25.04 19.07
C ASP A 38 -4.10 24.06 20.26
N PRO A 39 -5.08 23.95 21.17
CA PRO A 39 -5.03 22.97 22.26
C PRO A 39 -5.13 21.52 21.80
N MET A 40 -5.78 21.23 20.67
CA MET A 40 -5.84 19.86 20.13
C MET A 40 -4.49 19.42 19.60
N THR A 41 -3.74 20.31 18.93
CA THR A 41 -2.37 20.01 18.50
C THR A 41 -1.40 19.91 19.68
N ASP A 42 -1.59 20.69 20.76
CA ASP A 42 -0.82 20.54 22.01
C ASP A 42 -1.09 19.20 22.70
N SER A 43 -2.33 18.72 22.66
CA SER A 43 -2.68 17.38 23.16
C SER A 43 -1.95 16.27 22.39
N ALA A 44 -1.84 16.37 21.07
CA ALA A 44 -1.04 15.44 20.27
C ALA A 44 0.45 15.49 20.68
N LEU A 45 1.01 16.70 20.87
CA LEU A 45 2.40 16.86 21.32
C LEU A 45 2.67 16.26 22.71
N HIS A 46 1.67 16.27 23.60
CA HIS A 46 1.80 15.68 24.94
C HIS A 46 2.25 14.20 24.83
N TRP A 47 1.70 13.46 23.89
CA TRP A 47 2.01 12.04 23.72
C TRP A 47 3.44 11.81 23.25
N VAL A 48 3.90 12.50 22.21
CA VAL A 48 5.28 12.33 21.70
C VAL A 48 6.36 12.95 22.62
N ARG A 49 5.98 13.87 23.51
CA ARG A 49 6.89 14.45 24.52
C ARG A 49 7.07 13.54 25.73
N ASN A 50 6.04 12.87 26.16
CA ASN A 50 6.02 12.10 27.40
C ASN A 50 6.22 10.59 27.17
N PHE A 51 6.07 10.14 25.93
CA PHE A 51 6.23 8.74 25.54
C PHE A 51 7.16 8.66 24.32
N ASP A 52 7.86 7.54 24.16
CA ASP A 52 8.85 7.35 23.10
C ASP A 52 8.20 6.88 21.79
N PHE A 53 7.27 7.68 21.27
CA PHE A 53 6.63 7.44 19.97
C PHE A 53 7.47 8.02 18.84
N ASP A 54 7.55 7.32 17.72
CA ASP A 54 8.25 7.79 16.50
C ASP A 54 7.36 8.65 15.60
N GLY A 55 6.07 8.80 15.93
CA GLY A 55 5.12 9.62 15.18
C GLY A 55 3.69 9.18 15.33
N PHE A 56 2.88 9.43 14.28
CA PHE A 56 1.44 9.17 14.31
C PHE A 56 0.93 8.53 13.02
N ARG A 57 -0.04 7.65 13.16
CA ARG A 57 -1.04 7.37 12.12
C ARG A 57 -2.27 8.22 12.42
N HIS A 58 -2.64 9.06 11.48
CA HIS A 58 -3.79 9.94 11.58
C HIS A 58 -4.99 9.35 10.87
N ASP A 59 -6.07 9.21 11.62
CA ASP A 59 -7.37 8.76 11.11
C ASP A 59 -8.06 9.86 10.31
N ALA A 60 -8.79 9.46 9.26
CA ALA A 60 -9.76 10.31 8.56
C ALA A 60 -9.26 11.72 8.19
N CYS A 61 -8.03 11.84 7.70
CA CYS A 61 -7.36 13.14 7.48
C CYS A 61 -8.15 14.11 6.60
N LYS A 62 -8.93 13.62 5.62
CA LYS A 62 -9.72 14.48 4.73
C LYS A 62 -10.83 15.26 5.44
N HIS A 63 -11.21 14.84 6.66
CA HIS A 63 -12.22 15.48 7.50
C HIS A 63 -11.62 16.50 8.47
N ILE A 64 -10.30 16.70 8.42
CA ILE A 64 -9.56 17.63 9.26
C ILE A 64 -8.95 18.71 8.36
N PRO A 65 -9.10 20.00 8.69
CA PRO A 65 -8.65 21.09 7.83
C PRO A 65 -7.13 21.19 7.76
N LEU A 66 -6.61 21.69 6.63
CA LEU A 66 -5.17 21.75 6.34
C LEU A 66 -4.37 22.59 7.34
N ASN A 67 -4.99 23.61 7.97
CA ASN A 67 -4.35 24.41 9.00
C ASN A 67 -3.99 23.59 10.25
N TYR A 68 -4.81 22.63 10.64
CA TYR A 68 -4.50 21.71 11.74
C TYR A 68 -3.20 20.93 11.48
N TRP A 69 -3.06 20.35 10.28
CA TRP A 69 -1.87 19.57 9.91
C TRP A 69 -0.62 20.42 9.88
N ARG A 70 -0.72 21.65 9.35
CA ARG A 70 0.40 22.60 9.36
C ARG A 70 0.81 22.99 10.76
N MET A 71 -0.16 23.29 11.64
CA MET A 71 0.10 23.65 13.03
C MET A 71 0.74 22.48 13.78
N LEU A 72 0.18 21.27 13.68
CA LEU A 72 0.73 20.07 14.32
C LEU A 72 2.17 19.80 13.86
N THR A 73 2.41 19.76 12.55
CA THR A 73 3.73 19.50 11.97
C THR A 73 4.73 20.58 12.39
N HIS A 74 4.34 21.85 12.36
CA HIS A 74 5.19 22.95 12.83
C HIS A 74 5.56 22.78 14.31
N LYS A 75 4.58 22.52 15.18
CA LYS A 75 4.81 22.32 16.61
C LYS A 75 5.70 21.12 16.88
N MET A 76 5.48 19.99 16.21
CA MET A 76 6.31 18.78 16.34
C MET A 76 7.77 19.07 15.97
N LYS A 77 8.02 19.63 14.79
CA LYS A 77 9.37 19.94 14.31
C LYS A 77 10.08 21.01 15.13
N SER A 78 9.36 22.03 15.61
CA SER A 78 9.93 23.12 16.41
C SER A 78 10.26 22.70 17.85
N SER A 79 9.44 21.83 18.45
CA SER A 79 9.63 21.43 19.84
C SER A 79 10.55 20.22 20.02
N MET A 80 10.80 19.46 18.98
CA MET A 80 11.63 18.25 18.99
C MET A 80 12.53 18.17 17.74
N PRO A 81 13.43 19.15 17.51
CA PRO A 81 14.21 19.26 16.28
C PRO A 81 15.19 18.08 16.08
N ASP A 82 15.59 17.42 17.17
CA ASP A 82 16.54 16.30 17.15
C ASP A 82 15.85 14.92 16.97
N ARG A 83 14.52 14.89 16.91
CA ARG A 83 13.75 13.66 16.69
C ARG A 83 13.19 13.63 15.28
N GLN A 84 13.41 12.51 14.60
CA GLN A 84 12.76 12.21 13.32
C GLN A 84 11.39 11.60 13.58
N LEU A 85 10.39 12.45 13.80
CA LEU A 85 9.01 12.03 13.95
C LEU A 85 8.35 11.93 12.57
N TRP A 86 7.68 10.82 12.31
CA TRP A 86 7.02 10.56 11.03
C TRP A 86 5.50 10.49 11.18
N GLN A 87 4.80 11.04 10.21
CA GLN A 87 3.36 11.13 10.21
C GLN A 87 2.78 10.49 8.95
N ILE A 88 1.87 9.55 9.11
CA ILE A 88 1.10 8.96 8.02
C ILE A 88 -0.38 9.17 8.23
N GLY A 89 -1.09 9.60 7.19
CA GLY A 89 -2.52 9.87 7.25
C GLY A 89 -3.36 8.86 6.48
N GLU A 90 -4.64 8.84 6.81
CA GLU A 90 -5.63 8.09 6.09
C GLU A 90 -6.56 9.04 5.34
N THR A 91 -6.54 8.95 4.00
CA THR A 91 -7.42 9.71 3.11
C THR A 91 -7.89 8.84 1.95
N TYR A 92 -9.20 8.68 1.82
CA TYR A 92 -9.82 8.14 0.61
C TYR A 92 -10.15 9.31 -0.32
N GLY A 93 -9.65 9.27 -1.55
CA GLY A 93 -9.89 10.32 -2.54
C GLY A 93 -9.01 10.17 -3.77
N ASP A 94 -9.08 11.15 -4.66
CA ASP A 94 -8.18 11.25 -5.80
C ASP A 94 -6.78 11.71 -5.37
N VAL A 95 -5.83 11.60 -6.30
CA VAL A 95 -4.41 11.94 -6.04
C VAL A 95 -4.21 13.42 -5.70
N GLU A 96 -5.08 14.31 -6.16
CA GLU A 96 -5.01 15.75 -5.88
C GLU A 96 -5.38 16.02 -4.40
N LEU A 97 -6.49 15.44 -3.93
CA LEU A 97 -6.90 15.54 -2.54
C LEU A 97 -5.86 14.94 -1.60
N ILE A 98 -5.42 13.70 -1.88
CA ILE A 98 -4.39 13.02 -1.09
C ILE A 98 -3.10 13.83 -1.08
N GLY A 99 -2.64 14.30 -2.25
CA GLY A 99 -1.44 15.12 -2.41
C GLY A 99 -1.49 16.43 -1.64
N SER A 100 -2.70 16.99 -1.40
CA SER A 100 -2.84 18.23 -0.62
C SER A 100 -2.36 18.10 0.82
N TYR A 101 -2.39 16.89 1.39
CA TYR A 101 -1.98 16.59 2.76
C TYR A 101 -0.50 16.23 2.93
N VAL A 102 0.26 16.04 1.83
CA VAL A 102 1.70 15.71 1.85
C VAL A 102 2.58 16.80 1.26
N LYS A 103 2.03 17.98 1.03
CA LYS A 103 2.78 19.17 0.58
C LYS A 103 3.67 19.71 1.71
N SER A 104 4.55 20.64 1.35
CA SER A 104 5.48 21.27 2.31
C SER A 104 4.77 21.79 3.56
N GLY A 105 5.28 21.41 4.74
CA GLY A 105 4.73 21.77 6.04
C GLY A 105 3.51 20.98 6.47
N MET A 106 3.09 19.99 5.70
CA MET A 106 2.03 19.05 6.00
C MET A 106 2.59 17.76 6.62
N ILE A 107 1.77 16.71 6.73
CA ILE A 107 2.24 15.39 7.18
C ILE A 107 3.15 14.75 6.13
N ASP A 108 3.91 13.72 6.54
CA ASP A 108 4.99 13.17 5.71
C ASP A 108 4.48 12.18 4.66
N SER A 109 3.34 11.52 4.90
CA SER A 109 2.82 10.42 4.09
C SER A 109 1.31 10.26 4.20
N GLN A 110 0.74 9.54 3.23
CA GLN A 110 -0.64 9.02 3.24
C GLN A 110 -0.62 7.54 2.84
N PHE A 111 -1.64 6.77 3.24
CA PHE A 111 -1.84 5.45 2.65
C PHE A 111 -2.32 5.57 1.20
N ASP A 112 -1.71 4.79 0.31
CA ASP A 112 -2.10 4.73 -1.11
C ASP A 112 -3.24 3.72 -1.31
N PHE A 113 -4.45 4.16 -1.04
CA PHE A 113 -5.65 3.36 -1.29
C PHE A 113 -5.94 3.15 -2.77
N ASN A 114 -5.50 4.06 -3.64
CA ASN A 114 -5.72 3.94 -5.08
C ASN A 114 -4.93 2.74 -5.64
N LEU A 115 -3.68 2.57 -5.21
CA LEU A 115 -2.89 1.38 -5.55
C LEU A 115 -3.52 0.10 -4.97
N TYR A 116 -3.98 0.11 -3.72
CA TYR A 116 -4.61 -1.04 -3.08
C TYR A 116 -5.89 -1.46 -3.82
N HIS A 117 -6.80 -0.52 -4.10
CA HIS A 117 -8.07 -0.81 -4.77
C HIS A 117 -7.84 -1.31 -6.21
N THR A 118 -6.95 -0.66 -6.96
CA THR A 118 -6.61 -1.12 -8.32
C THR A 118 -5.97 -2.50 -8.29
N SER A 119 -5.04 -2.77 -7.35
CA SER A 119 -4.44 -4.10 -7.22
C SER A 119 -5.47 -5.17 -6.88
N ARG A 120 -6.46 -4.85 -6.04
CA ARG A 120 -7.58 -5.74 -5.74
C ARG A 120 -8.41 -6.02 -6.99
N ASP A 121 -8.82 -4.99 -7.73
CA ASP A 121 -9.64 -5.12 -8.93
C ASP A 121 -8.93 -5.95 -10.02
N VAL A 122 -7.59 -5.89 -10.08
CA VAL A 122 -6.77 -6.67 -11.02
C VAL A 122 -6.54 -8.11 -10.55
N ILE A 123 -6.18 -8.31 -9.29
CA ILE A 123 -5.73 -9.63 -8.78
C ILE A 123 -6.90 -10.50 -8.34
N VAL A 124 -7.95 -9.87 -7.78
CA VAL A 124 -9.12 -10.56 -7.18
C VAL A 124 -10.28 -10.62 -8.15
N ASP A 125 -10.75 -9.45 -8.61
CA ASP A 125 -11.95 -9.35 -9.44
C ASP A 125 -11.68 -9.63 -10.92
N GLU A 126 -10.43 -9.53 -11.35
CA GLU A 126 -10.00 -9.67 -12.74
C GLU A 126 -10.79 -8.75 -13.71
N THR A 127 -11.31 -7.62 -13.19
CA THR A 127 -12.08 -6.62 -13.96
C THR A 127 -11.20 -5.55 -14.59
N ARG A 128 -9.94 -5.46 -14.14
CA ARG A 128 -8.92 -4.54 -14.63
C ARG A 128 -7.64 -5.32 -14.98
N SER A 129 -6.62 -4.63 -15.48
CA SER A 129 -5.40 -5.23 -16.02
C SER A 129 -4.13 -4.71 -15.32
N MET A 130 -2.99 -5.35 -15.56
CA MET A 130 -1.68 -4.85 -15.08
C MET A 130 -1.34 -3.47 -15.63
N ARG A 131 -1.91 -3.06 -16.78
CA ARG A 131 -1.80 -1.67 -17.27
C ARG A 131 -2.39 -0.66 -16.31
N ASP A 132 -3.47 -1.01 -15.62
CA ASP A 132 -4.13 -0.13 -14.66
C ASP A 132 -3.28 0.03 -13.40
N ILE A 133 -2.63 -1.02 -12.92
CA ILE A 133 -1.68 -0.91 -11.79
C ILE A 133 -0.49 -0.04 -12.19
N ALA A 134 0.09 -0.27 -13.37
CA ALA A 134 1.21 0.54 -13.86
C ALA A 134 0.82 2.03 -13.96
N ALA A 135 -0.37 2.32 -14.50
CA ALA A 135 -0.87 3.69 -14.62
C ALA A 135 -1.06 4.37 -13.25
N VAL A 136 -1.62 3.67 -12.26
CA VAL A 136 -1.79 4.21 -10.90
C VAL A 136 -0.45 4.52 -10.24
N VAL A 137 0.58 3.66 -10.43
CA VAL A 137 1.92 3.94 -9.89
C VAL A 137 2.55 5.15 -10.56
N GLU A 138 2.41 5.31 -11.89
CA GLU A 138 2.89 6.49 -12.63
C GLU A 138 2.14 7.76 -12.21
N GLU A 139 0.83 7.68 -11.96
CA GLU A 139 0.02 8.77 -11.44
C GLU A 139 0.45 9.18 -10.02
N SER A 140 0.73 8.21 -9.14
CA SER A 140 1.24 8.45 -7.79
C SER A 140 2.61 9.14 -7.82
N GLU A 141 3.54 8.71 -8.69
CA GLU A 141 4.83 9.40 -8.87
C GLU A 141 4.67 10.84 -9.37
N ALA A 142 3.78 11.07 -10.33
CA ALA A 142 3.50 12.40 -10.86
C ALA A 142 2.89 13.33 -9.80
N ALA A 143 2.01 12.82 -8.94
CA ALA A 143 1.30 13.59 -7.93
C ALA A 143 2.13 13.84 -6.66
N TYR A 144 2.87 12.83 -6.21
CA TYR A 144 3.56 12.84 -4.91
C TYR A 144 5.08 13.00 -5.02
N GLY A 145 5.63 12.87 -6.23
CA GLY A 145 7.06 12.92 -6.53
C GLY A 145 7.73 11.54 -6.52
N SER A 146 8.85 11.41 -7.24
CA SER A 146 9.54 10.13 -7.47
C SER A 146 10.09 9.47 -6.19
N HIS A 147 10.27 10.24 -5.13
CA HIS A 147 10.81 9.76 -3.84
C HIS A 147 9.79 9.86 -2.70
N HIS A 148 8.51 9.76 -3.05
CA HIS A 148 7.45 9.79 -2.04
C HIS A 148 7.53 8.60 -1.08
N THR A 149 7.04 8.81 0.14
CA THR A 149 6.99 7.78 1.19
C THR A 149 5.55 7.32 1.47
N MET A 150 4.69 7.33 0.45
CA MET A 150 3.30 6.88 0.59
C MET A 150 3.25 5.43 1.06
N GLY A 151 2.31 5.12 1.96
CA GLY A 151 2.15 3.79 2.55
C GLY A 151 1.37 2.85 1.63
N ASN A 152 2.06 1.91 1.00
CA ASN A 152 1.44 0.88 0.16
C ASN A 152 0.98 -0.29 1.03
N ILE A 153 -0.33 -0.51 1.13
CA ILE A 153 -0.93 -1.45 2.10
C ILE A 153 -1.26 -2.82 1.50
N THR A 154 -1.23 -3.87 2.33
CA THR A 154 -1.87 -5.16 2.01
C THR A 154 -3.35 -5.17 2.40
N GLY A 155 -3.74 -4.35 3.34
CA GLY A 155 -5.05 -4.21 3.93
C GLY A 155 -4.98 -3.36 5.18
N ASN A 156 -6.07 -3.24 5.91
CA ASN A 156 -6.13 -2.59 7.22
C ASN A 156 -7.31 -3.13 8.05
N HIS A 157 -7.50 -2.56 9.24
CA HIS A 157 -8.55 -2.94 10.18
C HIS A 157 -9.98 -2.59 9.73
N ASP A 158 -10.16 -1.92 8.59
CA ASP A 158 -11.46 -1.53 8.00
C ASP A 158 -11.74 -2.23 6.67
N LYS A 159 -10.97 -3.26 6.33
CA LYS A 159 -11.10 -4.01 5.08
C LYS A 159 -11.13 -5.51 5.33
N PRO A 160 -11.89 -6.29 4.55
CA PRO A 160 -11.74 -7.74 4.54
C PRO A 160 -10.29 -8.13 4.24
N ARG A 161 -9.86 -9.26 4.79
CA ARG A 161 -8.53 -9.79 4.51
C ARG A 161 -8.37 -10.07 3.02
N PHE A 162 -7.31 -9.53 2.42
CA PHE A 162 -7.05 -9.67 0.98
C PHE A 162 -7.01 -11.13 0.53
N ILE A 163 -6.47 -12.01 1.37
CA ILE A 163 -6.38 -13.44 1.06
C ILE A 163 -7.74 -14.12 0.96
N SER A 164 -8.72 -13.72 1.78
CA SER A 164 -10.09 -14.26 1.74
C SER A 164 -10.84 -13.77 0.50
N LEU A 165 -10.61 -12.53 0.10
CA LEU A 165 -11.12 -11.99 -1.17
C LEU A 165 -10.49 -12.74 -2.35
N ALA A 166 -9.16 -12.85 -2.40
CA ALA A 166 -8.44 -13.50 -3.49
C ALA A 166 -8.73 -15.01 -3.59
N GLY A 167 -8.99 -15.67 -2.46
CA GLY A 167 -9.41 -17.06 -2.39
C GLY A 167 -10.88 -17.29 -2.72
N GLY A 168 -11.67 -16.22 -2.90
CA GLY A 168 -13.08 -16.30 -3.31
C GLY A 168 -14.07 -16.75 -2.22
N ASP A 169 -13.65 -16.78 -0.94
CA ASP A 169 -14.57 -17.05 0.17
C ASP A 169 -15.39 -15.82 0.54
N MET A 170 -14.82 -14.62 0.31
CA MET A 170 -15.51 -13.33 0.46
C MET A 170 -15.80 -12.74 -0.91
N ALA A 171 -17.02 -12.20 -1.08
CA ALA A 171 -17.36 -11.38 -2.23
C ALA A 171 -17.11 -9.90 -1.92
N LEU A 172 -16.78 -9.11 -2.95
CA LEU A 172 -16.68 -7.66 -2.81
C LEU A 172 -18.09 -7.06 -2.74
N GLY A 173 -18.51 -6.75 -1.52
CA GLY A 173 -19.76 -6.04 -1.25
C GLY A 173 -19.53 -4.91 -0.26
N TRP A 174 -20.18 -3.75 -0.46
CA TRP A 174 -19.96 -2.56 0.39
C TRP A 174 -20.52 -2.69 1.81
N TYR A 175 -21.47 -3.59 2.03
CA TYR A 175 -22.20 -3.67 3.30
C TYR A 175 -22.26 -5.08 3.90
N ASP A 176 -22.09 -6.12 3.09
CA ASP A 176 -22.27 -7.51 3.55
C ASP A 176 -21.00 -8.11 4.14
N ASP A 177 -19.85 -7.53 3.85
CA ASP A 177 -18.54 -8.03 4.28
C ASP A 177 -18.32 -7.99 5.80
N LYS A 178 -18.98 -7.09 6.52
CA LYS A 178 -18.98 -7.08 8.00
C LYS A 178 -19.88 -8.16 8.58
N ALA A 179 -21.03 -8.40 7.97
CA ALA A 179 -22.01 -9.38 8.44
C ALA A 179 -21.49 -10.81 8.33
N GLU A 180 -20.68 -11.11 7.31
CA GLU A 180 -20.15 -12.45 7.09
C GLU A 180 -19.39 -12.99 8.31
N GLY A 181 -18.47 -12.20 8.90
CA GLY A 181 -17.71 -12.63 10.08
C GLY A 181 -18.56 -12.85 11.34
N TRP A 182 -19.78 -12.31 11.39
CA TRP A 182 -20.73 -12.59 12.47
C TRP A 182 -21.52 -13.88 12.29
N HIS A 183 -21.61 -14.37 11.05
CA HIS A 183 -22.48 -15.50 10.70
C HIS A 183 -21.73 -16.80 10.43
N ARG A 184 -20.45 -16.71 10.11
CA ARG A 184 -19.61 -17.87 9.80
C ARG A 184 -18.12 -17.54 9.96
N ASP A 185 -17.31 -18.58 10.10
CA ASP A 185 -15.86 -18.46 9.97
C ASP A 185 -15.50 -18.18 8.50
N VAL A 186 -14.73 -17.13 8.28
CA VAL A 186 -14.21 -16.78 6.96
C VAL A 186 -12.86 -17.45 6.76
N VAL A 187 -12.69 -18.10 5.62
CA VAL A 187 -11.51 -18.91 5.30
C VAL A 187 -10.83 -18.42 4.01
N VAL A 188 -9.88 -19.18 3.53
CA VAL A 188 -9.32 -19.04 2.17
C VAL A 188 -9.99 -20.12 1.30
N GLY A 189 -10.97 -19.75 0.50
CA GLY A 189 -11.74 -20.72 -0.30
C GLY A 189 -10.87 -21.51 -1.28
N ASP A 190 -10.21 -20.85 -2.21
CA ASP A 190 -9.17 -21.41 -3.08
C ASP A 190 -7.79 -21.04 -2.54
N MET A 191 -7.08 -22.01 -1.98
CA MET A 191 -5.77 -21.81 -1.36
C MET A 191 -4.72 -21.29 -2.34
N PHE A 192 -4.71 -21.80 -3.59
CA PHE A 192 -3.76 -21.34 -4.60
C PHE A 192 -4.03 -19.90 -5.00
N LYS A 193 -5.28 -19.54 -5.31
CA LYS A 193 -5.66 -18.17 -5.67
C LYS A 193 -5.39 -17.19 -4.54
N GLY A 194 -5.83 -17.52 -3.34
CA GLY A 194 -5.66 -16.68 -2.15
C GLY A 194 -4.19 -16.38 -1.86
N HIS A 195 -3.38 -17.43 -1.74
CA HIS A 195 -1.96 -17.26 -1.42
C HIS A 195 -1.14 -16.67 -2.55
N SER A 196 -1.37 -17.05 -3.81
CA SER A 196 -0.66 -16.44 -4.95
C SER A 196 -1.07 -14.97 -5.14
N GLY A 197 -2.35 -14.64 -4.96
CA GLY A 197 -2.84 -13.27 -5.03
C GLY A 197 -2.21 -12.37 -3.96
N LEU A 198 -2.17 -12.83 -2.72
CA LEU A 198 -1.51 -12.08 -1.64
C LEU A 198 0.02 -11.97 -1.83
N LYS A 199 0.69 -13.00 -2.39
CA LYS A 199 2.11 -12.93 -2.76
C LYS A 199 2.35 -11.87 -3.84
N LEU A 200 1.47 -11.79 -4.86
CA LEU A 200 1.54 -10.77 -5.92
C LEU A 200 1.36 -9.35 -5.35
N LEU A 201 0.33 -9.13 -4.53
CA LEU A 201 0.13 -7.83 -3.87
C LEU A 201 1.37 -7.42 -3.06
N LYS A 202 1.94 -8.35 -2.28
CA LYS A 202 3.17 -8.06 -1.52
C LYS A 202 4.38 -7.79 -2.41
N ALA A 203 4.50 -8.48 -3.54
CA ALA A 203 5.57 -8.21 -4.51
C ALA A 203 5.41 -6.80 -5.11
N ILE A 204 4.18 -6.37 -5.45
CA ILE A 204 3.90 -5.01 -5.92
C ILE A 204 4.33 -4.00 -4.85
N ILE A 205 3.74 -4.04 -3.66
CA ILE A 205 3.99 -3.02 -2.63
C ILE A 205 5.44 -3.00 -2.11
N ALA A 206 6.14 -4.14 -2.18
CA ALA A 206 7.55 -4.21 -1.80
C ALA A 206 8.50 -3.65 -2.87
N THR A 207 8.08 -3.44 -4.11
CA THR A 207 8.98 -3.11 -5.21
C THR A 207 8.69 -1.78 -5.91
N VAL A 208 7.45 -1.30 -5.88
CA VAL A 208 7.08 0.03 -6.38
C VAL A 208 7.59 1.14 -5.44
N PRO A 209 7.61 2.43 -5.88
CA PRO A 209 7.87 3.58 -4.99
C PRO A 209 6.93 3.60 -3.80
N GLY A 210 7.36 4.20 -2.68
CA GLY A 210 6.62 4.25 -1.42
C GLY A 210 7.14 3.29 -0.36
N VAL A 211 6.39 3.10 0.72
CA VAL A 211 6.74 2.27 1.88
C VAL A 211 5.76 1.11 2.01
N PRO A 212 6.20 -0.15 1.96
CA PRO A 212 5.30 -1.28 2.15
C PRO A 212 4.78 -1.31 3.59
N CYS A 213 3.45 -1.40 3.72
CA CYS A 213 2.74 -1.49 4.98
C CYS A 213 1.93 -2.79 5.00
N ILE A 214 2.38 -3.77 5.76
CA ILE A 214 1.73 -5.07 5.87
C ILE A 214 0.83 -5.06 7.10
N TYR A 215 -0.46 -5.33 6.88
CA TYR A 215 -1.39 -5.46 8.00
C TYR A 215 -1.08 -6.74 8.77
N GLN A 216 -1.17 -6.69 10.11
CA GLN A 216 -0.87 -7.83 10.99
C GLN A 216 -1.58 -9.11 10.52
N GLY A 217 -0.86 -10.22 10.45
CA GLY A 217 -1.37 -11.50 9.97
C GLY A 217 -1.30 -11.70 8.46
N ASP A 218 -1.24 -10.63 7.64
CA ASP A 218 -1.10 -10.75 6.19
C ASP A 218 0.28 -11.29 5.79
N GLU A 219 1.29 -11.19 6.66
CA GLU A 219 2.62 -11.74 6.41
C GLU A 219 2.59 -13.26 6.18
N TYR A 220 1.67 -13.99 6.83
CA TYR A 220 1.46 -15.42 6.60
C TYR A 220 0.07 -15.79 6.08
N GLY A 221 -0.81 -14.79 5.88
CA GLY A 221 -2.10 -14.98 5.21
C GLY A 221 -3.22 -15.44 6.13
N VAL A 222 -3.46 -14.69 7.20
CA VAL A 222 -4.65 -14.88 8.06
C VAL A 222 -5.89 -14.50 7.27
N PRO A 223 -6.92 -15.37 7.20
CA PRO A 223 -8.20 -15.04 6.59
C PRO A 223 -9.04 -14.14 7.51
N GLY A 224 -10.11 -13.57 6.98
CA GLY A 224 -11.10 -12.83 7.76
C GLY A 224 -12.01 -11.95 6.89
N ALA A 225 -13.21 -11.72 7.39
CA ALA A 225 -14.16 -10.74 6.88
C ALA A 225 -13.71 -9.32 7.26
N ASN A 226 -14.58 -8.32 7.10
CA ASN A 226 -14.30 -6.97 7.57
C ASN A 226 -14.50 -6.87 9.10
N ASP A 227 -14.27 -5.68 9.65
CA ASP A 227 -14.44 -5.34 11.07
C ASP A 227 -15.74 -5.94 11.67
N PRO A 228 -15.64 -6.68 12.80
CA PRO A 228 -14.45 -6.89 13.66
C PRO A 228 -13.60 -8.13 13.35
N ASP A 229 -14.02 -9.00 12.44
CA ASP A 229 -13.41 -10.31 12.18
C ASP A 229 -11.95 -10.22 11.73
N ASN A 230 -11.61 -9.22 10.90
CA ASN A 230 -10.24 -8.95 10.46
C ASN A 230 -9.31 -8.45 11.58
N ARG A 231 -9.82 -8.21 12.78
CA ARG A 231 -9.07 -7.67 13.94
C ARG A 231 -8.69 -8.72 14.97
N ASP A 232 -8.74 -10.00 14.59
CA ASP A 232 -8.32 -11.08 15.44
C ASP A 232 -6.90 -10.90 15.97
N MET A 233 -6.65 -11.47 17.16
CA MET A 233 -5.34 -11.41 17.78
C MET A 233 -4.30 -12.18 16.96
N MET A 234 -3.12 -11.60 16.82
CA MET A 234 -2.02 -12.24 16.12
C MET A 234 -1.56 -13.50 16.85
N THR A 235 -1.56 -14.63 16.13
CA THR A 235 -1.18 -15.93 16.71
C THR A 235 0.33 -16.17 16.74
N PHE A 236 1.11 -15.47 15.89
CA PHE A 236 2.55 -15.65 15.69
C PHE A 236 2.95 -17.07 15.24
N GLN A 237 2.00 -17.87 14.79
CA GLN A 237 2.20 -19.24 14.36
C GLN A 237 1.55 -19.48 13.01
N CYS A 238 2.22 -20.26 12.17
CA CYS A 238 1.63 -20.75 10.93
C CYS A 238 0.92 -22.07 11.22
N GLU A 239 -0.29 -22.23 10.71
CA GLU A 239 -1.16 -23.38 10.96
C GLU A 239 -1.02 -24.46 9.88
N ASN A 240 -0.47 -24.08 8.70
CA ASN A 240 -0.33 -24.98 7.56
C ASN A 240 0.85 -24.59 6.67
N ASP A 241 1.18 -25.45 5.71
CA ASP A 241 2.32 -25.25 4.80
C ASP A 241 2.18 -24.01 3.91
N TYR A 242 0.97 -23.67 3.47
CA TYR A 242 0.71 -22.45 2.69
C TYR A 242 1.07 -21.20 3.47
N GLN A 243 0.76 -21.14 4.76
CA GLN A 243 1.14 -20.01 5.62
C GLN A 243 2.65 -19.96 5.86
N VAL A 244 3.31 -21.10 5.99
CA VAL A 244 4.78 -21.18 6.10
C VAL A 244 5.44 -20.62 4.84
N GLU A 245 4.99 -21.03 3.66
CA GLU A 245 5.47 -20.50 2.38
C GLU A 245 5.16 -19.00 2.21
N GLN A 246 3.98 -18.58 2.65
CA GLN A 246 3.56 -17.18 2.59
C GLN A 246 4.48 -16.29 3.44
N LEU A 247 4.77 -16.72 4.66
CA LEU A 247 5.69 -16.03 5.57
C LEU A 247 7.13 -15.99 4.99
N ALA A 248 7.59 -17.11 4.42
CA ALA A 248 8.90 -17.18 3.77
C ALA A 248 9.00 -16.20 2.59
N ALA A 249 7.96 -16.13 1.73
CA ALA A 249 7.89 -15.19 0.62
C ALA A 249 7.88 -13.73 1.11
N THR A 250 7.13 -13.43 2.16
CA THR A 250 7.09 -12.09 2.77
C THR A 250 8.46 -11.66 3.28
N LYS A 251 9.13 -12.54 4.02
CA LYS A 251 10.50 -12.29 4.52
C LYS A 251 11.47 -12.06 3.38
N ALA A 252 11.42 -12.87 2.33
CA ALA A 252 12.31 -12.76 1.17
C ALA A 252 12.09 -11.42 0.43
N LEU A 253 10.86 -11.02 0.16
CA LEU A 253 10.51 -9.76 -0.50
C LEU A 253 11.01 -8.54 0.30
N LEU A 254 10.74 -8.50 1.60
CA LEU A 254 11.17 -7.40 2.46
C LEU A 254 12.70 -7.36 2.64
N HIS A 255 13.34 -8.54 2.68
CA HIS A 255 14.80 -8.63 2.75
C HIS A 255 15.45 -8.08 1.48
N VAL A 256 14.95 -8.48 0.30
CA VAL A 256 15.43 -7.96 -0.98
C VAL A 256 15.24 -6.45 -1.06
N ARG A 257 14.05 -5.93 -0.68
CA ARG A 257 13.84 -4.48 -0.64
C ARG A 257 14.82 -3.77 0.26
N ARG A 258 15.00 -4.26 1.50
CA ARG A 258 15.91 -3.65 2.49
C ARG A 258 17.37 -3.67 2.04
N GLY A 259 17.76 -4.66 1.25
CA GLY A 259 19.11 -4.80 0.69
C GLY A 259 19.32 -4.10 -0.65
N SER A 260 18.30 -3.50 -1.26
CA SER A 260 18.35 -2.88 -2.58
C SER A 260 18.15 -1.38 -2.53
N MET A 261 19.22 -0.62 -2.75
CA MET A 261 19.13 0.84 -2.88
C MET A 261 18.18 1.25 -4.02
N PRO A 262 18.19 0.59 -5.20
CA PRO A 262 17.21 0.86 -6.24
C PRO A 262 15.75 0.71 -5.77
N LEU A 263 15.40 -0.34 -5.02
CA LEU A 263 14.02 -0.52 -4.54
C LEU A 263 13.63 0.49 -3.47
N MET A 264 14.57 0.96 -2.64
CA MET A 264 14.29 1.94 -1.60
C MET A 264 14.22 3.37 -2.13
N TYR A 265 15.17 3.76 -2.98
CA TYR A 265 15.39 5.17 -3.36
C TYR A 265 15.47 5.42 -4.86
N GLY A 266 15.36 4.37 -5.67
CA GLY A 266 15.59 4.47 -7.12
C GLY A 266 14.42 5.09 -7.87
N ASP A 267 14.74 5.67 -9.03
CA ASP A 267 13.75 6.08 -10.01
C ASP A 267 12.99 4.85 -10.53
N PHE A 268 11.77 5.08 -10.96
CA PHE A 268 10.87 4.04 -11.47
C PHE A 268 10.68 4.17 -12.98
N ARG A 269 10.64 3.03 -13.68
CA ARG A 269 10.36 3.01 -15.12
C ARG A 269 9.71 1.70 -15.56
N THR A 270 8.51 1.78 -16.15
CA THR A 270 7.90 0.65 -16.86
C THR A 270 8.71 0.32 -18.12
N LEU A 271 9.11 -0.95 -18.29
CA LEU A 271 9.80 -1.46 -19.48
C LEU A 271 8.85 -2.19 -20.41
N TYR A 272 7.88 -2.92 -19.85
CA TYR A 272 6.86 -3.65 -20.60
C TYR A 272 5.61 -3.78 -19.74
N VAL A 273 4.44 -3.62 -20.34
CA VAL A 273 3.16 -3.93 -19.71
C VAL A 273 2.15 -4.38 -20.76
N ASP A 274 1.48 -5.49 -20.48
CA ASP A 274 0.25 -5.91 -21.16
C ASP A 274 -0.88 -6.09 -20.14
N ASP A 275 -1.95 -6.74 -20.52
CA ASP A 275 -3.09 -6.91 -19.61
C ASP A 275 -2.78 -7.79 -18.40
N ALA A 276 -1.76 -8.66 -18.50
CA ALA A 276 -1.45 -9.65 -17.47
C ALA A 276 -0.02 -9.62 -16.93
N VAL A 277 0.92 -9.08 -17.69
CA VAL A 277 2.35 -9.04 -17.31
C VAL A 277 2.82 -7.62 -17.24
N TRP A 278 3.56 -7.32 -16.18
CA TRP A 278 4.20 -6.03 -15.98
C TRP A 278 5.67 -6.19 -15.62
N VAL A 279 6.55 -5.52 -16.38
CA VAL A 279 7.99 -5.48 -16.12
C VAL A 279 8.42 -4.03 -15.96
N PHE A 280 9.08 -3.73 -14.85
CA PHE A 280 9.60 -2.40 -14.57
C PHE A 280 11.00 -2.46 -13.98
N LEU A 281 11.68 -1.33 -14.04
CA LEU A 281 13.02 -1.11 -13.53
C LEU A 281 13.00 -0.07 -12.42
N ARG A 282 13.73 -0.36 -11.34
CA ARG A 282 14.14 0.62 -10.34
C ARG A 282 15.62 0.88 -10.51
N HIS A 283 16.05 2.14 -10.50
CA HIS A 283 17.44 2.53 -10.78
C HIS A 283 17.95 3.55 -9.77
N TYR A 284 19.15 3.32 -9.23
CA TYR A 284 19.79 4.24 -8.28
C TYR A 284 21.32 4.21 -8.47
N MET A 285 21.93 5.35 -8.81
CA MET A 285 23.40 5.54 -8.90
C MET A 285 24.17 4.44 -9.64
N GLY A 286 23.63 3.95 -10.77
CA GLY A 286 24.26 2.90 -11.58
C GLY A 286 23.92 1.46 -11.21
N GLU A 287 23.24 1.25 -10.08
CA GLU A 287 22.61 -0.02 -9.73
C GLU A 287 21.18 -0.06 -10.21
N TRP A 288 20.68 -1.24 -10.51
CA TRP A 288 19.28 -1.41 -10.89
C TRP A 288 18.70 -2.73 -10.39
N THR A 289 17.41 -2.72 -10.16
CA THR A 289 16.59 -3.89 -9.86
C THR A 289 15.43 -3.93 -10.85
N MET A 290 15.29 -5.04 -11.55
CA MET A 290 14.16 -5.30 -12.45
C MET A 290 13.15 -6.20 -11.76
N VAL A 291 11.89 -5.89 -11.93
CA VAL A 291 10.76 -6.64 -11.37
C VAL A 291 9.83 -7.04 -12.50
N ALA A 292 9.47 -8.30 -12.55
CA ALA A 292 8.48 -8.85 -13.47
C ALA A 292 7.36 -9.53 -12.68
N LEU A 293 6.12 -9.21 -13.01
CA LEU A 293 4.89 -9.70 -12.36
C LEU A 293 3.99 -10.32 -13.41
N ASN A 294 3.32 -11.42 -13.07
CA ASN A 294 2.41 -12.14 -13.96
C ASN A 294 1.14 -12.57 -13.19
N ILE A 295 -0.03 -12.09 -13.62
CA ILE A 295 -1.32 -12.50 -13.04
C ILE A 295 -1.97 -13.68 -13.77
N ARG A 296 -1.40 -14.17 -14.89
CA ARG A 296 -1.92 -15.34 -15.63
C ARG A 296 -1.81 -16.60 -14.78
N TYR A 297 -2.63 -17.57 -15.13
CA TYR A 297 -2.59 -18.92 -14.55
C TYR A 297 -1.59 -19.85 -15.27
N ASP A 298 -0.83 -19.32 -16.22
CA ASP A 298 0.29 -19.96 -16.91
C ASP A 298 1.54 -19.07 -16.87
N ALA A 299 2.70 -19.69 -17.05
CA ALA A 299 3.96 -18.95 -17.08
C ALA A 299 4.05 -18.06 -18.35
N ALA A 300 4.65 -16.90 -18.22
CA ALA A 300 4.87 -15.96 -19.31
C ALA A 300 6.37 -15.77 -19.59
N ALA A 301 6.75 -15.88 -20.87
CA ALA A 301 8.06 -15.50 -21.34
C ALA A 301 8.01 -14.09 -21.93
N VAL A 302 8.84 -13.18 -21.39
CA VAL A 302 8.90 -11.79 -21.84
C VAL A 302 10.35 -11.39 -22.08
N THR A 303 10.60 -10.72 -23.22
CA THR A 303 11.90 -10.12 -23.51
C THR A 303 11.78 -8.60 -23.45
N VAL A 304 12.64 -7.97 -22.65
CA VAL A 304 12.69 -6.50 -22.52
C VAL A 304 14.07 -5.97 -22.92
N ALA A 305 14.09 -4.74 -23.42
CA ALA A 305 15.30 -3.98 -23.64
C ALA A 305 15.64 -3.13 -22.43
N LEU A 306 16.87 -3.18 -21.97
CA LEU A 306 17.37 -2.28 -20.94
C LEU A 306 17.57 -0.86 -21.51
N PRO A 307 17.31 0.18 -20.73
CA PRO A 307 17.72 1.54 -21.06
C PRO A 307 19.24 1.63 -21.22
N GLU A 308 19.75 2.60 -21.97
CA GLU A 308 21.19 2.78 -22.26
C GLU A 308 22.07 2.88 -20.99
N PHE A 309 21.53 3.43 -19.91
CA PHE A 309 22.22 3.56 -18.63
C PHE A 309 22.33 2.22 -17.87
N ALA A 310 21.47 1.25 -18.17
CA ALA A 310 21.43 -0.06 -17.53
C ALA A 310 22.09 -1.10 -18.41
N LYS A 311 23.24 -1.60 -17.97
CA LYS A 311 23.97 -2.63 -18.74
C LYS A 311 23.61 -4.00 -18.22
N CYS A 312 23.38 -4.94 -19.16
CA CYS A 312 23.31 -6.36 -18.85
C CYS A 312 24.72 -6.85 -18.47
N GLY A 313 24.82 -7.42 -17.29
CA GLY A 313 26.03 -8.09 -16.77
C GLY A 313 25.68 -9.48 -16.28
N GLU A 314 26.33 -9.92 -15.23
CA GLU A 314 25.91 -11.10 -14.49
C GLU A 314 24.59 -10.76 -13.75
N LEU A 315 23.54 -11.53 -14.06
CA LEU A 315 22.21 -11.34 -13.45
C LEU A 315 22.09 -12.22 -12.22
N ASN A 316 21.59 -11.63 -11.14
CA ASN A 316 21.23 -12.37 -9.94
C ASN A 316 19.71 -12.33 -9.76
N VAL A 317 19.05 -13.49 -9.79
CA VAL A 317 17.64 -13.61 -9.37
C VAL A 317 17.59 -13.51 -7.86
N ALA A 318 17.27 -12.31 -7.36
CA ALA A 318 17.28 -12.01 -5.93
C ALA A 318 16.17 -12.74 -5.18
N VAL A 319 14.98 -12.79 -5.79
CA VAL A 319 13.83 -13.58 -5.34
C VAL A 319 12.87 -13.82 -6.50
N ALA A 320 12.25 -15.00 -6.55
CA ALA A 320 11.23 -15.33 -7.54
C ALA A 320 10.24 -16.34 -6.97
N SER A 321 9.05 -16.40 -7.56
CA SER A 321 8.17 -17.56 -7.43
C SER A 321 8.83 -18.78 -8.08
N GLU A 322 8.40 -19.98 -7.67
CA GLU A 322 8.99 -21.24 -8.18
C GLU A 322 8.96 -21.29 -9.72
N GLY A 323 10.12 -21.61 -10.31
CA GLY A 323 10.30 -21.64 -11.76
C GLY A 323 10.65 -20.31 -12.41
N GLY A 324 10.75 -19.22 -11.64
CA GLY A 324 11.14 -17.89 -12.13
C GLY A 324 12.61 -17.84 -12.57
N GLN A 325 12.88 -17.27 -13.76
CA GLN A 325 14.22 -17.21 -14.35
C GLN A 325 14.45 -15.88 -15.07
N ALA A 326 15.71 -15.50 -15.19
CA ALA A 326 16.15 -14.36 -15.98
C ALA A 326 17.44 -14.71 -16.73
N LYS A 327 17.55 -14.28 -17.99
CA LYS A 327 18.72 -14.54 -18.83
C LYS A 327 19.06 -13.31 -19.67
N CYS A 328 20.34 -12.93 -19.67
CA CYS A 328 20.85 -11.91 -20.58
C CYS A 328 21.03 -12.52 -22.00
N LEU A 329 20.40 -11.90 -23.00
CA LEU A 329 20.49 -12.32 -24.40
C LEU A 329 21.58 -11.57 -25.19
N GLY A 330 22.30 -10.62 -24.56
CA GLY A 330 23.18 -9.69 -25.25
C GLY A 330 22.44 -8.44 -25.76
N GLU A 331 23.19 -7.44 -26.23
CA GLU A 331 22.67 -6.17 -26.77
C GLU A 331 21.66 -5.45 -25.85
N GLY A 332 21.87 -5.57 -24.52
CA GLY A 332 20.99 -4.95 -23.53
C GLY A 332 19.60 -5.57 -23.43
N ARG A 333 19.39 -6.81 -23.91
CA ARG A 333 18.11 -7.52 -23.80
C ARG A 333 18.15 -8.58 -22.71
N ILE A 334 17.06 -8.65 -21.95
CA ILE A 334 16.84 -9.66 -20.91
C ILE A 334 15.57 -10.44 -21.22
N GLU A 335 15.68 -11.75 -21.20
CA GLU A 335 14.57 -12.67 -21.23
C GLU A 335 14.19 -13.05 -19.79
N LEU A 336 12.91 -13.00 -19.48
CA LEU A 336 12.33 -13.34 -18.19
C LEU A 336 11.32 -14.46 -18.39
N MET A 337 11.41 -15.52 -17.60
CA MET A 337 10.36 -16.50 -17.42
C MET A 337 9.65 -16.19 -16.11
N VAL A 338 8.43 -15.66 -16.20
CA VAL A 338 7.63 -15.24 -15.04
C VAL A 338 6.59 -16.31 -14.74
N PRO A 339 6.64 -16.97 -13.58
CA PRO A 339 5.72 -18.05 -13.23
C PRO A 339 4.24 -17.63 -13.21
N ALA A 340 3.35 -18.62 -13.30
CA ALA A 340 1.92 -18.41 -13.14
C ALA A 340 1.61 -17.72 -11.80
N ARG A 341 0.78 -16.67 -11.82
CA ARG A 341 0.43 -15.86 -10.64
C ARG A 341 1.64 -15.59 -9.73
N GLY A 342 2.73 -15.15 -10.36
CA GLY A 342 4.03 -15.04 -9.70
C GLY A 342 4.86 -13.83 -10.13
N TYR A 343 6.09 -13.82 -9.64
CA TYR A 343 7.03 -12.73 -9.86
C TYR A 343 8.47 -13.20 -9.98
N VAL A 344 9.31 -12.34 -10.60
CA VAL A 344 10.76 -12.47 -10.66
C VAL A 344 11.39 -11.12 -10.37
N ILE A 345 12.31 -11.06 -9.41
CA ILE A 345 13.07 -9.85 -9.06
C ILE A 345 14.54 -10.14 -9.33
N VAL A 346 15.15 -9.30 -10.17
CA VAL A 346 16.51 -9.47 -10.67
C VAL A 346 17.34 -8.25 -10.32
N ASN A 347 18.49 -8.47 -9.73
CA ASN A 347 19.52 -7.45 -9.50
C ASN A 347 20.68 -7.63 -10.48
N LYS A 348 21.37 -6.53 -10.76
CA LYS A 348 22.66 -6.57 -11.40
C LYS A 348 23.72 -6.82 -10.36
#